data_f2c6f2e234cc0588968dfe04733af430
#
_entry.id   f2c6f2e234cc0588968dfe04733af430
#
_cell.length_a   1.000
_cell.length_b   1.000
_cell.length_c   1.000
_cell.angle_alpha   90.00
_cell.angle_beta   90.00
_cell.angle_gamma   90.00
#
_symmetry.space_group_name_H-M   'P 1'
#
loop_
_entity.id
_entity.type
_entity.pdbx_description
1 polymer ?
#
loop_
_entity_poly.entity_id
_entity_poly.type
_entity_poly.pdbx_seq_one_letter_code
_entity_poly.pdbx_strand_id
1 'polypeptide(L)'
;MIRYRLNKNTGHLIPSFPNVVTLLQVFGVGLLLIGVVVRWLVFKGTEIGIFRREAQLGFHLELIGVAVLLLVNLVLLVRFVLRLSKIGSVSLYYQLRLIERQTHKALLDSATANRKVGSKFIDVSKAHASFEKLSRRITVKIKKLADQTTDDLEKFAEMLSACLVGKNRSLIVLDYWLSEDNTEFIYLLDDIVEAKARQLKPKKITELRPINDFEITVEEGLTFSLLKNIHSLIIGNTSSSKTTFLKSLLTQVFMFDSEVDLTILDVKSEFSSWTFLPEGVILSDSEEILAYFEELLELVMKREKEIAKLSARDDITGATFVNFGKEMEMKLCIIEEYSAMLSSITDNKMRKRVQDLVLSIVSRSRSSGVYICICMQQPRSELLSTAIRDNLGVRICLSNGAITDELARMVFGETDNIDNHAPRFSGYIMTTDGQFSKPRKFWNINLHEHGLEKISTFKRAFLYGQRLRKKRK
;
A
#
# COMPACT_ATOMS: atom_id res chain seq x y z
N MET A 1 -0.56 -11.47 25.03
CA MET A 1 -1.75 -11.41 25.91
C MET A 1 -1.35 -10.80 27.25
N ILE A 2 -2.12 -9.87 27.77
CA ILE A 2 -1.95 -9.31 29.11
C ILE A 2 -3.26 -9.55 29.84
N ARG A 3 -3.18 -10.17 31.03
CA ARG A 3 -4.34 -10.44 31.88
C ARG A 3 -4.48 -9.33 32.91
N TYR A 4 -5.67 -8.75 33.00
CA TYR A 4 -6.03 -7.71 33.95
C TYR A 4 -7.02 -8.25 34.98
N ARG A 5 -6.90 -7.76 36.23
CA ARG A 5 -7.83 -8.03 37.33
C ARG A 5 -8.53 -6.73 37.72
N LEU A 6 -9.84 -6.80 37.91
CA LEU A 6 -10.60 -5.66 38.41
C LEU A 6 -10.33 -5.51 39.92
N ASN A 7 -9.87 -4.34 40.32
CA ASN A 7 -9.83 -3.98 41.74
C ASN A 7 -11.24 -3.66 42.20
N LYS A 8 -11.77 -4.46 43.11
CA LYS A 8 -13.14 -4.33 43.62
C LYS A 8 -13.38 -3.00 44.34
N ASN A 9 -12.33 -2.42 44.93
CA ASN A 9 -12.45 -1.21 45.75
C ASN A 9 -12.36 0.09 44.94
N THR A 10 -11.62 0.07 43.81
CA THR A 10 -11.38 1.28 42.99
C THR A 10 -12.03 1.21 41.61
N GLY A 11 -12.56 0.06 41.20
CA GLY A 11 -13.06 -0.15 39.85
C GLY A 11 -11.99 -0.15 38.75
N HIS A 12 -10.71 0.06 39.10
CA HIS A 12 -9.62 0.11 38.12
C HIS A 12 -9.11 -1.27 37.74
N LEU A 13 -8.67 -1.42 36.49
CA LEU A 13 -8.03 -2.62 35.97
C LEU A 13 -6.53 -2.59 36.32
N ILE A 14 -6.07 -3.63 37.04
CA ILE A 14 -4.68 -3.81 37.42
C ILE A 14 -4.14 -5.02 36.64
N PRO A 15 -2.95 -4.94 35.99
CA PRO A 15 -2.31 -6.10 35.39
C PRO A 15 -2.17 -7.22 36.43
N SER A 16 -2.62 -8.43 36.11
CA SER A 16 -2.61 -9.56 37.04
C SER A 16 -1.19 -10.03 37.38
N PHE A 17 -0.27 -9.81 36.43
CA PHE A 17 1.15 -10.09 36.62
C PHE A 17 1.98 -8.86 36.21
N PRO A 18 2.86 -8.37 37.07
CA PRO A 18 3.81 -7.33 36.68
C PRO A 18 4.73 -7.87 35.59
N ASN A 19 5.20 -6.98 34.73
CA ASN A 19 6.19 -7.33 33.70
C ASN A 19 7.46 -7.84 34.41
N VAL A 20 8.05 -8.95 33.90
CA VAL A 20 9.28 -9.54 34.43
C VAL A 20 10.40 -8.49 34.62
N VAL A 21 10.51 -7.54 33.67
CA VAL A 21 11.45 -6.42 33.76
C VAL A 21 11.18 -5.55 35.00
N THR A 22 9.91 -5.21 35.24
CA THR A 22 9.50 -4.41 36.40
C THR A 22 9.76 -5.18 37.69
N LEU A 23 9.49 -6.49 37.72
CA LEU A 23 9.80 -7.35 38.87
C LEU A 23 11.28 -7.35 39.17
N LEU A 24 12.14 -7.53 38.16
CA LEU A 24 13.59 -7.53 38.34
C LEU A 24 14.12 -6.16 38.79
N GLN A 25 13.56 -5.09 38.30
CA GLN A 25 13.90 -3.72 38.73
C GLN A 25 13.50 -3.49 40.21
N VAL A 26 12.28 -3.88 40.58
CA VAL A 26 11.82 -3.79 41.99
C VAL A 26 12.67 -4.64 42.90
N PHE A 27 12.99 -5.85 42.46
CA PHE A 27 13.89 -6.75 43.20
C PHE A 27 15.30 -6.15 43.39
N GLY A 28 15.89 -5.60 42.31
CA GLY A 28 17.20 -4.94 42.38
C GLY A 28 17.18 -3.70 43.31
N VAL A 29 16.16 -2.91 43.26
CA VAL A 29 15.95 -1.74 44.16
C VAL A 29 15.76 -2.25 45.63
N GLY A 30 14.97 -3.31 45.81
CA GLY A 30 14.76 -3.94 47.12
C GLY A 30 16.07 -4.41 47.76
N LEU A 31 16.90 -5.10 47.01
CA LEU A 31 18.23 -5.55 47.46
C LEU A 31 19.13 -4.38 47.83
N LEU A 32 19.14 -3.31 47.04
CA LEU A 32 19.86 -2.07 47.34
C LEU A 32 19.42 -1.47 48.67
N LEU A 33 18.11 -1.29 48.87
CA LEU A 33 17.55 -0.71 50.09
C LEU A 33 17.87 -1.56 51.31
N ILE A 34 17.73 -2.89 51.23
CA ILE A 34 18.06 -3.82 52.30
C ILE A 34 19.53 -3.68 52.66
N GLY A 35 20.43 -3.67 51.64
CA GLY A 35 21.86 -3.50 51.85
C GLY A 35 22.19 -2.20 52.60
N VAL A 36 21.60 -1.08 52.16
CA VAL A 36 21.77 0.23 52.81
C VAL A 36 21.29 0.20 54.27
N VAL A 37 20.10 -0.38 54.52
CA VAL A 37 19.56 -0.50 55.89
C VAL A 37 20.45 -1.35 56.76
N VAL A 38 20.93 -2.49 56.28
CA VAL A 38 21.84 -3.37 57.01
C VAL A 38 23.15 -2.63 57.36
N ARG A 39 23.75 -1.93 56.37
CA ARG A 39 24.95 -1.12 56.63
C ARG A 39 24.72 -0.01 57.64
N TRP A 40 23.58 0.67 57.58
CA TRP A 40 23.22 1.76 58.49
C TRP A 40 23.03 1.23 59.93
N LEU A 41 22.36 0.08 60.10
CA LEU A 41 22.19 -0.58 61.38
C LEU A 41 23.53 -1.01 61.97
N VAL A 42 24.42 -1.57 61.12
CA VAL A 42 25.77 -1.97 61.54
C VAL A 42 26.61 -0.76 61.88
N PHE A 43 26.53 0.33 61.13
CA PHE A 43 27.24 1.58 61.44
C PHE A 43 26.81 2.18 62.81
N LYS A 44 25.53 2.12 63.15
CA LYS A 44 25.04 2.50 64.49
C LYS A 44 25.47 1.51 65.59
N GLY A 45 25.73 0.25 65.24
CA GLY A 45 26.16 -0.79 66.17
C GLY A 45 27.70 -0.96 66.31
N THR A 46 28.50 -0.27 65.50
CA THR A 46 29.97 -0.43 65.41
C THR A 46 30.72 0.09 66.66
N GLU A 47 30.07 0.79 67.61
CA GLU A 47 30.66 1.03 68.94
C GLU A 47 30.88 -0.28 69.71
N ILE A 48 30.37 -1.45 69.27
CA ILE A 48 30.41 -2.72 70.02
C ILE A 48 31.21 -3.84 69.27
N GLY A 49 31.87 -3.57 68.15
CA GLY A 49 32.86 -4.51 67.54
C GLY A 49 32.34 -5.84 66.95
N ILE A 50 31.05 -6.14 67.02
CA ILE A 50 30.47 -7.47 66.79
C ILE A 50 29.97 -7.68 65.32
N PHE A 51 29.87 -6.64 64.53
CA PHE A 51 29.10 -6.72 63.26
C PHE A 51 29.88 -6.55 61.95
N ARG A 52 31.17 -6.92 61.90
CA ARG A 52 31.96 -6.86 60.64
C ARG A 52 31.41 -7.77 59.51
N ARG A 53 30.87 -8.95 59.85
CA ARG A 53 30.29 -9.88 58.83
C ARG A 53 29.00 -9.37 58.24
N GLU A 54 28.13 -8.76 59.06
CA GLU A 54 26.85 -8.20 58.60
C GLU A 54 27.03 -6.97 57.72
N ALA A 55 28.06 -6.14 58.02
CA ALA A 55 28.43 -5.03 57.13
C ALA A 55 28.90 -5.50 55.74
N GLN A 56 29.67 -6.58 55.69
CA GLN A 56 30.05 -7.20 54.42
C GLN A 56 28.86 -7.78 53.67
N LEU A 57 27.91 -8.41 54.37
CA LEU A 57 26.67 -8.90 53.79
C LEU A 57 25.85 -7.75 53.18
N GLY A 58 25.71 -6.62 53.91
CA GLY A 58 25.04 -5.42 53.40
C GLY A 58 25.67 -4.89 52.11
N PHE A 59 27.03 -4.82 52.08
CA PHE A 59 27.77 -4.41 50.89
C PHE A 59 27.56 -5.36 49.71
N HIS A 60 27.56 -6.66 49.95
CA HIS A 60 27.28 -7.65 48.87
C HIS A 60 25.86 -7.53 48.35
N LEU A 61 24.88 -7.32 49.18
CA LEU A 61 23.48 -7.10 48.75
C LEU A 61 23.32 -5.84 47.90
N GLU A 62 23.97 -4.73 48.27
CA GLU A 62 24.03 -3.51 47.47
C GLU A 62 24.65 -3.79 46.10
N LEU A 63 25.80 -4.49 46.06
CA LEU A 63 26.52 -4.80 44.83
C LEU A 63 25.68 -5.69 43.89
N ILE A 64 25.01 -6.69 44.44
CA ILE A 64 24.09 -7.56 43.69
C ILE A 64 22.89 -6.73 43.15
N GLY A 65 22.31 -5.88 43.99
CA GLY A 65 21.20 -4.99 43.56
C GLY A 65 21.61 -4.07 42.41
N VAL A 66 22.77 -3.44 42.49
CA VAL A 66 23.36 -2.64 41.41
C VAL A 66 23.59 -3.47 40.16
N ALA A 67 24.20 -4.66 40.30
CA ALA A 67 24.47 -5.56 39.18
C ALA A 67 23.19 -5.99 38.47
N VAL A 68 22.13 -6.34 39.20
CA VAL A 68 20.82 -6.69 38.62
C VAL A 68 20.23 -5.50 37.87
N LEU A 69 20.27 -4.29 38.47
CA LEU A 69 19.76 -3.10 37.79
C LEU A 69 20.53 -2.75 36.51
N LEU A 70 21.89 -2.85 36.58
CA LEU A 70 22.72 -2.60 35.40
C LEU A 70 22.43 -3.63 34.29
N LEU A 71 22.33 -4.91 34.64
CA LEU A 71 22.04 -5.98 33.67
C LEU A 71 20.66 -5.77 33.00
N VAL A 72 19.64 -5.48 33.80
CA VAL A 72 18.29 -5.22 33.26
C VAL A 72 18.29 -4.02 32.34
N ASN A 73 18.94 -2.92 32.73
CA ASN A 73 19.02 -1.72 31.89
C ASN A 73 19.87 -1.95 30.62
N LEU A 74 20.95 -2.75 30.73
CA LEU A 74 21.74 -3.15 29.56
C LEU A 74 20.91 -3.96 28.55
N VAL A 75 20.13 -4.92 29.01
CA VAL A 75 19.21 -5.70 28.17
C VAL A 75 18.16 -4.80 27.50
N LEU A 76 17.61 -3.83 28.23
CA LEU A 76 16.68 -2.85 27.67
C LEU A 76 17.35 -1.96 26.61
N LEU A 77 18.56 -1.50 26.89
CA LEU A 77 19.35 -0.70 25.94
C LEU A 77 19.68 -1.49 24.68
N VAL A 78 20.13 -2.71 24.81
CA VAL A 78 20.41 -3.58 23.64
C VAL A 78 19.14 -3.79 22.80
N ARG A 79 18.00 -4.11 23.43
CA ARG A 79 16.71 -4.22 22.74
C ARG A 79 16.30 -2.92 22.05
N PHE A 80 16.51 -1.79 22.68
CA PHE A 80 16.26 -0.47 22.12
C PHE A 80 17.14 -0.24 20.87
N VAL A 81 18.46 -0.44 20.98
CA VAL A 81 19.42 -0.26 19.90
C VAL A 81 19.11 -1.19 18.72
N LEU A 82 18.85 -2.48 18.98
CA LEU A 82 18.49 -3.45 17.93
C LEU A 82 17.19 -3.08 17.22
N ARG A 83 16.21 -2.57 17.94
CA ARG A 83 14.95 -2.11 17.32
C ARG A 83 15.16 -0.81 16.55
N LEU A 84 15.95 0.11 17.08
CA LEU A 84 16.29 1.37 16.43
C LEU A 84 17.09 1.16 15.14
N SER A 85 18.03 0.21 15.12
CA SER A 85 18.80 -0.12 13.90
C SER A 85 17.92 -0.62 12.75
N LYS A 86 16.85 -1.35 13.07
CA LYS A 86 15.85 -1.81 12.08
C LYS A 86 14.99 -0.67 11.55
N ILE A 87 14.59 0.24 12.42
CA ILE A 87 13.68 1.36 12.10
C ILE A 87 14.45 2.52 11.44
N GLY A 88 15.67 2.81 11.90
CA GLY A 88 16.56 3.83 11.37
C GLY A 88 16.27 5.27 11.86
N SER A 89 15.22 5.49 12.69
CA SER A 89 14.86 6.79 13.22
C SER A 89 14.33 6.73 14.65
N VAL A 90 14.85 7.58 15.52
CA VAL A 90 14.41 7.70 16.92
C VAL A 90 12.98 8.20 17.00
N SER A 91 12.63 9.21 16.18
CA SER A 91 11.27 9.77 16.13
C SER A 91 10.24 8.72 15.75
N LEU A 92 10.54 7.94 14.71
CA LEU A 92 9.67 6.86 14.24
C LEU A 92 9.55 5.73 15.29
N TYR A 93 10.63 5.42 16.00
CA TYR A 93 10.57 4.47 17.13
C TYR A 93 9.55 4.90 18.18
N TYR A 94 9.60 6.16 18.60
CA TYR A 94 8.65 6.69 19.59
C TYR A 94 7.22 6.76 19.02
N GLN A 95 7.05 7.08 17.75
CA GLN A 95 5.75 7.07 17.09
C GLN A 95 5.14 5.66 17.10
N LEU A 96 5.89 4.63 16.70
CA LEU A 96 5.44 3.23 16.75
C LEU A 96 5.06 2.79 18.17
N ARG A 97 5.84 3.21 19.17
CA ARG A 97 5.52 2.95 20.59
C ARG A 97 4.24 3.64 21.05
N LEU A 98 4.01 4.85 20.56
CA LEU A 98 2.78 5.59 20.86
C LEU A 98 1.57 4.89 20.22
N ILE A 99 1.67 4.44 18.98
CA ILE A 99 0.64 3.65 18.31
C ILE A 99 0.34 2.37 19.10
N GLU A 100 1.37 1.59 19.48
CA GLU A 100 1.20 0.39 20.30
C GLU A 100 0.43 0.68 21.61
N ARG A 101 0.73 1.80 22.28
CA ARG A 101 0.05 2.22 23.52
C ARG A 101 -1.39 2.64 23.30
N GLN A 102 -1.64 3.43 22.24
CA GLN A 102 -2.98 3.88 21.88
C GLN A 102 -3.87 2.71 21.49
N THR A 103 -3.36 1.80 20.66
CA THR A 103 -4.06 0.56 20.27
C THR A 103 -4.34 -0.31 21.50
N HIS A 104 -3.35 -0.51 22.37
CA HIS A 104 -3.55 -1.33 23.56
C HIS A 104 -4.60 -0.74 24.51
N LYS A 105 -4.63 0.58 24.67
CA LYS A 105 -5.65 1.27 25.47
C LYS A 105 -7.04 1.04 24.88
N ALA A 106 -7.21 1.21 23.56
CA ALA A 106 -8.48 1.00 22.89
C ALA A 106 -8.96 -0.45 22.99
N LEU A 107 -8.05 -1.43 22.85
CA LEU A 107 -8.37 -2.85 23.07
C LEU A 107 -8.80 -3.13 24.51
N LEU A 108 -8.19 -2.47 25.50
CA LEU A 108 -8.55 -2.60 26.90
C LEU A 108 -9.93 -2.00 27.17
N ASP A 109 -10.21 -0.81 26.63
CA ASP A 109 -11.50 -0.13 26.78
C ASP A 109 -12.61 -0.97 26.12
N SER A 110 -12.40 -1.51 24.93
CA SER A 110 -13.33 -2.41 24.23
C SER A 110 -13.58 -3.72 25.00
N ALA A 111 -12.52 -4.36 25.47
CA ALA A 111 -12.63 -5.59 26.27
C ALA A 111 -13.34 -5.35 27.61
N THR A 112 -13.21 -4.13 28.16
CA THR A 112 -13.92 -3.73 29.39
C THR A 112 -15.39 -3.52 29.14
N ALA A 113 -15.76 -2.87 28.04
CA ALA A 113 -17.15 -2.64 27.64
C ALA A 113 -17.90 -3.97 27.36
N ASN A 114 -17.22 -4.92 26.72
CA ASN A 114 -17.79 -6.24 26.35
C ASN A 114 -17.63 -7.32 27.43
N ARG A 115 -17.31 -6.94 28.65
CA ARG A 115 -17.05 -7.86 29.75
C ARG A 115 -18.30 -8.69 30.09
N LYS A 116 -18.13 -10.03 30.17
CA LYS A 116 -19.16 -10.93 30.70
C LYS A 116 -19.40 -10.65 32.20
N VAL A 117 -20.66 -10.54 32.58
CA VAL A 117 -21.05 -10.35 34.00
C VAL A 117 -20.49 -11.49 34.85
N GLY A 118 -19.77 -11.13 35.95
CA GLY A 118 -19.17 -12.11 36.84
C GLY A 118 -17.70 -12.47 36.55
N SER A 119 -17.13 -12.08 35.42
CA SER A 119 -15.71 -12.32 35.13
C SER A 119 -14.78 -11.50 36.04
N LYS A 120 -13.81 -12.17 36.69
CA LYS A 120 -12.79 -11.53 37.54
C LYS A 120 -11.60 -11.03 36.73
N PHE A 121 -11.40 -11.54 35.55
CA PHE A 121 -10.25 -11.27 34.70
C PHE A 121 -10.68 -10.85 33.29
N ILE A 122 -9.88 -10.01 32.68
CA ILE A 122 -10.00 -9.60 31.29
C ILE A 122 -8.68 -9.87 30.60
N ASP A 123 -8.70 -10.64 29.53
CA ASP A 123 -7.54 -10.90 28.67
C ASP A 123 -7.54 -9.89 27.51
N VAL A 124 -6.43 -9.21 27.32
CA VAL A 124 -6.26 -8.20 26.27
C VAL A 124 -5.07 -8.57 25.38
N SER A 125 -5.26 -8.47 24.09
CA SER A 125 -4.23 -8.73 23.09
C SER A 125 -3.09 -7.72 23.18
N LYS A 126 -1.88 -8.15 22.83
CA LYS A 126 -0.76 -7.23 22.60
C LYS A 126 -0.81 -6.74 21.16
N ALA A 127 -0.67 -5.45 20.98
CA ALA A 127 -0.44 -4.84 19.69
C ALA A 127 1.06 -4.66 19.46
N HIS A 128 1.50 -4.86 18.23
CA HIS A 128 2.87 -4.63 17.79
C HIS A 128 2.86 -3.81 16.50
N ALA A 129 3.50 -2.64 16.54
CA ALA A 129 3.63 -1.76 15.38
C ALA A 129 5.02 -1.91 14.74
N SER A 130 5.06 -2.04 13.43
CA SER A 130 6.27 -2.09 12.62
C SER A 130 6.18 -1.13 11.44
N PHE A 131 7.33 -0.68 10.93
CA PHE A 131 7.42 0.21 9.80
C PHE A 131 8.19 -0.47 8.67
N GLU A 132 7.61 -0.45 7.49
CA GLU A 132 8.24 -0.96 6.28
C GLU A 132 8.85 0.20 5.50
N LYS A 133 10.18 0.18 5.32
CA LYS A 133 10.91 1.29 4.69
C LYS A 133 10.56 1.50 3.22
N LEU A 134 10.28 0.41 2.50
CA LEU A 134 10.02 0.45 1.05
C LEU A 134 8.68 1.12 0.75
N SER A 135 7.64 0.72 1.47
CA SER A 135 6.27 1.22 1.28
C SER A 135 5.96 2.46 2.11
N ARG A 136 6.86 2.82 3.05
CA ARG A 136 6.66 3.90 4.06
C ARG A 136 5.37 3.72 4.85
N ARG A 137 4.97 2.47 5.12
CA ARG A 137 3.73 2.13 5.81
C ARG A 137 3.98 1.59 7.20
N ILE A 138 2.98 1.73 8.04
CA ILE A 138 2.97 1.18 9.40
C ILE A 138 2.03 -0.01 9.41
N THR A 139 2.51 -1.16 9.87
CA THR A 139 1.71 -2.36 10.08
C THR A 139 1.51 -2.56 11.56
N VAL A 140 0.25 -2.70 11.99
CA VAL A 140 -0.11 -3.05 13.38
C VAL A 140 -0.62 -4.48 13.39
N LYS A 141 0.02 -5.33 14.19
CA LYS A 141 -0.36 -6.72 14.40
C LYS A 141 -0.97 -6.87 15.79
N ILE A 142 -2.14 -7.48 15.86
CA ILE A 142 -2.88 -7.75 17.11
C ILE A 142 -3.07 -9.25 17.22
N LYS A 143 -2.56 -9.87 18.28
CA LYS A 143 -2.71 -11.30 18.50
C LYS A 143 -4.18 -11.65 18.72
N LYS A 144 -4.72 -12.55 17.93
CA LYS A 144 -6.10 -13.03 18.03
C LYS A 144 -6.30 -13.81 19.34
N LEU A 145 -7.41 -13.57 20.03
CA LEU A 145 -7.85 -14.37 21.17
C LEU A 145 -8.83 -15.46 20.71
N ALA A 146 -8.99 -16.50 21.52
CA ALA A 146 -9.80 -17.66 21.16
C ALA A 146 -11.30 -17.37 20.98
N ASP A 147 -11.80 -16.30 21.58
CA ASP A 147 -13.18 -15.84 21.51
C ASP A 147 -13.43 -14.79 20.41
N GLN A 148 -12.40 -14.44 19.64
CA GLN A 148 -12.50 -13.44 18.57
C GLN A 148 -12.75 -14.10 17.20
N THR A 149 -13.65 -13.49 16.45
CA THR A 149 -14.08 -13.94 15.11
C THR A 149 -13.51 -13.03 14.00
N THR A 150 -13.77 -13.36 12.76
CA THR A 150 -13.43 -12.51 11.61
C THR A 150 -14.20 -11.18 11.62
N ASP A 151 -15.42 -11.14 12.19
CA ASP A 151 -16.20 -9.90 12.31
C ASP A 151 -15.53 -8.89 13.25
N ASP A 152 -14.72 -9.36 14.20
CA ASP A 152 -13.96 -8.48 15.09
C ASP A 152 -12.78 -7.80 14.36
N LEU A 153 -12.33 -8.33 13.22
CA LEU A 153 -11.30 -7.75 12.39
C LEU A 153 -11.71 -6.37 11.89
N GLU A 154 -12.94 -6.26 11.36
CA GLU A 154 -13.49 -5.00 10.86
C GLU A 154 -13.76 -4.00 11.98
N LYS A 155 -14.38 -4.43 13.07
CA LYS A 155 -14.64 -3.61 14.25
C LYS A 155 -13.35 -3.02 14.84
N PHE A 156 -12.27 -3.80 14.86
CA PHE A 156 -10.98 -3.31 15.33
C PHE A 156 -10.34 -2.35 14.34
N ALA A 157 -10.59 -2.44 13.04
CA ALA A 157 -10.11 -1.48 12.05
C ALA A 157 -10.70 -0.08 12.30
N GLU A 158 -12.02 0.01 12.51
CA GLU A 158 -12.70 1.25 12.86
C GLU A 158 -12.21 1.81 14.21
N MET A 159 -12.15 0.97 15.24
CA MET A 159 -11.65 1.34 16.55
C MET A 159 -10.21 1.84 16.48
N LEU A 160 -9.34 1.18 15.70
CA LEU A 160 -7.94 1.55 15.55
C LEU A 160 -7.81 2.93 14.89
N SER A 161 -8.57 3.20 13.82
CA SER A 161 -8.61 4.52 13.18
C SER A 161 -9.07 5.62 14.16
N ALA A 162 -10.06 5.32 15.01
CA ALA A 162 -10.60 6.29 15.97
C ALA A 162 -9.68 6.55 17.18
N CYS A 163 -8.89 5.54 17.62
CA CYS A 163 -8.03 5.68 18.80
C CYS A 163 -6.70 6.37 18.54
N LEU A 164 -6.30 6.55 17.28
CA LEU A 164 -5.06 7.23 16.92
C LEU A 164 -5.23 8.75 17.05
N VAL A 165 -4.63 9.33 18.06
CA VAL A 165 -4.77 10.76 18.38
C VAL A 165 -3.42 11.48 18.47
N GLY A 166 -3.44 12.81 18.51
CA GLY A 166 -2.24 13.64 18.60
C GLY A 166 -1.41 13.56 17.31
N LYS A 167 -0.15 13.17 17.41
CA LYS A 167 0.75 13.04 16.25
C LYS A 167 0.33 11.92 15.27
N ASN A 168 -0.49 10.98 15.71
CA ASN A 168 -0.95 9.85 14.91
C ASN A 168 -2.36 10.08 14.33
N ARG A 169 -2.94 11.27 14.52
CA ARG A 169 -4.32 11.59 14.09
C ARG A 169 -4.52 11.49 12.58
N SER A 170 -3.45 11.61 11.81
CA SER A 170 -3.47 11.49 10.34
C SER A 170 -3.36 10.04 9.83
N LEU A 171 -3.11 9.08 10.74
CA LEU A 171 -3.05 7.67 10.38
C LEU A 171 -4.47 7.09 10.30
N ILE A 172 -4.76 6.42 9.19
CA ILE A 172 -5.99 5.65 8.98
C ILE A 172 -5.65 4.20 8.70
N VAL A 173 -6.54 3.29 9.03
CA VAL A 173 -6.44 1.90 8.59
C VAL A 173 -6.82 1.85 7.11
N LEU A 174 -5.88 1.43 6.29
CA LEU A 174 -6.03 1.33 4.85
C LEU A 174 -6.55 -0.04 4.43
N ASP A 175 -6.03 -1.09 5.06
CA ASP A 175 -6.37 -2.47 4.76
C ASP A 175 -6.17 -3.34 6.01
N TYR A 176 -6.84 -4.50 6.07
CA TYR A 176 -6.71 -5.42 7.18
C TYR A 176 -6.99 -6.86 6.73
N TRP A 177 -6.25 -7.79 7.30
CA TRP A 177 -6.40 -9.22 7.00
C TRP A 177 -5.96 -10.08 8.18
N LEU A 178 -6.29 -11.36 8.09
CA LEU A 178 -5.86 -12.36 9.04
C LEU A 178 -4.53 -12.96 8.58
N SER A 179 -3.60 -13.20 9.52
CA SER A 179 -2.34 -13.90 9.19
C SER A 179 -2.63 -15.30 8.63
N GLU A 180 -1.71 -15.85 7.81
CA GLU A 180 -1.84 -17.17 7.19
C GLU A 180 -2.09 -18.30 8.20
N ASP A 181 -1.52 -18.19 9.39
CA ASP A 181 -1.70 -19.13 10.51
C ASP A 181 -2.94 -18.84 11.38
N ASN A 182 -3.77 -17.88 11.01
CA ASN A 182 -4.97 -17.43 11.73
C ASN A 182 -4.71 -16.97 13.19
N THR A 183 -3.49 -16.59 13.55
CA THR A 183 -3.13 -16.21 14.92
C THR A 183 -3.11 -14.71 15.18
N GLU A 184 -3.01 -13.88 14.13
CA GLU A 184 -2.89 -12.43 14.24
C GLU A 184 -3.82 -11.70 13.29
N PHE A 185 -4.45 -10.64 13.78
CA PHE A 185 -5.08 -9.60 12.97
C PHE A 185 -4.02 -8.59 12.53
N ILE A 186 -3.93 -8.32 11.24
CA ILE A 186 -2.94 -7.43 10.64
C ILE A 186 -3.65 -6.22 10.05
N TYR A 187 -3.22 -5.02 10.44
CA TYR A 187 -3.77 -3.74 9.97
C TYR A 187 -2.67 -2.93 9.32
N LEU A 188 -2.92 -2.46 8.12
CA LEU A 188 -2.03 -1.57 7.39
C LEU A 188 -2.49 -0.14 7.58
N LEU A 189 -1.62 0.71 8.13
CA LEU A 189 -1.89 2.11 8.35
C LEU A 189 -1.19 2.96 7.29
N ASP A 190 -1.87 4.00 6.83
CA ASP A 190 -1.29 5.04 5.98
C ASP A 190 -1.50 6.43 6.60
N ASP A 191 -0.54 7.33 6.36
CA ASP A 191 -0.61 8.71 6.84
C ASP A 191 -1.17 9.61 5.75
N ILE A 192 -2.38 10.14 5.95
CA ILE A 192 -3.07 10.99 4.98
C ILE A 192 -2.30 12.29 4.72
N VAL A 193 -1.60 12.81 5.72
CA VAL A 193 -0.84 14.07 5.61
C VAL A 193 0.48 13.81 4.89
N GLU A 194 1.19 12.73 5.23
CA GLU A 194 2.42 12.34 4.54
C GLU A 194 2.17 11.83 3.11
N ALA A 195 0.96 11.38 2.80
CA ALA A 195 0.60 10.96 1.45
C ALA A 195 0.92 12.04 0.41
N LYS A 196 0.65 13.32 0.73
CA LYS A 196 0.99 14.45 -0.16
C LYS A 196 2.50 14.65 -0.30
N ALA A 197 3.28 14.34 0.72
CA ALA A 197 4.75 14.43 0.67
C ALA A 197 5.36 13.36 -0.25
N ARG A 198 4.63 12.26 -0.52
CA ARG A 198 5.03 11.21 -1.46
C ARG A 198 4.76 11.55 -2.92
N GLN A 199 4.06 12.67 -3.18
CA GLN A 199 3.81 13.11 -4.55
C GLN A 199 5.13 13.29 -5.31
N LEU A 200 5.30 12.57 -6.41
CA LEU A 200 6.48 12.73 -7.26
C LEU A 200 6.44 14.08 -7.99
N LYS A 201 7.51 14.83 -7.84
CA LYS A 201 7.74 16.15 -8.45
C LYS A 201 9.08 16.14 -9.18
N PRO A 202 9.16 15.43 -10.31
CA PRO A 202 10.42 15.24 -11.00
C PRO A 202 10.99 16.58 -11.48
N LYS A 203 12.28 16.79 -11.30
CA LYS A 203 13.02 17.94 -11.85
C LYS A 203 13.44 17.69 -13.31
N LYS A 204 13.66 16.42 -13.64
CA LYS A 204 13.97 15.95 -15.00
C LYS A 204 13.03 14.82 -15.36
N ILE A 205 12.58 14.78 -16.61
CA ILE A 205 11.65 13.74 -17.07
C ILE A 205 12.23 12.32 -16.96
N THR A 206 13.55 12.17 -17.01
CA THR A 206 14.25 10.90 -16.86
C THR A 206 14.22 10.33 -15.43
N GLU A 207 13.85 11.13 -14.43
CA GLU A 207 13.62 10.65 -13.05
C GLU A 207 12.38 9.77 -12.95
N LEU A 208 11.48 9.84 -13.94
CA LEU A 208 10.33 8.96 -14.05
C LEU A 208 10.63 7.59 -14.69
N ARG A 209 11.92 7.31 -15.00
CA ARG A 209 12.27 5.99 -15.53
C ARG A 209 11.90 4.90 -14.50
N PRO A 210 11.11 3.90 -14.88
CA PRO A 210 10.79 2.78 -14.00
C PRO A 210 12.05 2.03 -13.56
N ILE A 211 12.02 1.50 -12.33
CA ILE A 211 13.12 0.67 -11.80
C ILE A 211 13.07 -0.71 -12.46
N ASN A 212 11.88 -1.26 -12.58
CA ASN A 212 11.64 -2.54 -13.23
C ASN A 212 10.83 -2.32 -14.50
N ASP A 213 11.06 -3.19 -15.49
CA ASP A 213 10.31 -3.15 -16.74
C ASP A 213 8.83 -3.49 -16.51
N PHE A 214 7.95 -2.89 -17.28
CA PHE A 214 6.49 -3.02 -17.16
C PHE A 214 5.89 -2.61 -15.80
N GLU A 215 6.63 -1.87 -14.98
CA GLU A 215 6.11 -1.26 -13.76
C GLU A 215 5.86 0.25 -13.95
N ILE A 216 4.72 0.70 -13.46
CA ILE A 216 4.34 2.12 -13.47
C ILE A 216 4.37 2.66 -12.06
N THR A 217 5.19 3.67 -11.84
CA THR A 217 5.26 4.40 -10.57
C THR A 217 4.20 5.50 -10.56
N VAL A 218 3.39 5.54 -9.52
CA VAL A 218 2.30 6.51 -9.35
C VAL A 218 2.68 7.61 -8.37
N GLU A 219 3.25 7.21 -7.25
CA GLU A 219 3.86 8.10 -6.23
C GLU A 219 5.10 7.44 -5.64
N GLU A 220 5.85 8.12 -4.78
CA GLU A 220 7.02 7.52 -4.11
C GLU A 220 6.61 6.28 -3.31
N GLY A 221 7.19 5.13 -3.64
CA GLY A 221 6.89 3.84 -3.01
C GLY A 221 5.54 3.21 -3.42
N LEU A 222 4.88 3.72 -4.46
CA LEU A 222 3.68 3.13 -5.02
C LEU A 222 3.86 2.88 -6.51
N THR A 223 3.97 1.60 -6.86
CA THR A 223 4.06 1.11 -8.23
C THR A 223 3.02 0.02 -8.47
N PHE A 224 2.62 -0.16 -9.70
CA PHE A 224 1.86 -1.35 -10.12
C PHE A 224 2.47 -1.96 -11.37
N SER A 225 2.34 -3.28 -11.50
CA SER A 225 2.87 -4.03 -12.63
C SER A 225 1.82 -4.24 -13.70
N LEU A 226 2.12 -3.89 -14.94
CA LEU A 226 1.28 -4.18 -16.10
C LEU A 226 1.17 -5.68 -16.39
N LEU A 227 2.16 -6.47 -15.95
CA LEU A 227 2.16 -7.92 -16.13
C LEU A 227 1.24 -8.65 -15.17
N LYS A 228 1.14 -8.15 -13.92
CA LYS A 228 0.31 -8.75 -12.87
C LYS A 228 -1.13 -8.25 -12.94
N ASN A 229 -1.32 -6.99 -13.27
CA ASN A 229 -2.61 -6.32 -13.35
C ASN A 229 -2.92 -6.01 -14.80
N ILE A 230 -3.55 -6.96 -15.46
CA ILE A 230 -3.88 -6.83 -16.88
C ILE A 230 -5.03 -5.83 -17.06
N HIS A 231 -4.86 -4.93 -18.03
CA HIS A 231 -5.77 -3.84 -18.34
C HIS A 231 -5.96 -2.82 -17.21
N SER A 232 -6.33 -1.63 -17.57
CA SER A 232 -6.60 -0.58 -16.59
C SER A 232 -7.82 0.27 -16.94
N LEU A 233 -8.49 0.75 -15.89
CA LEU A 233 -9.53 1.73 -15.92
C LEU A 233 -9.04 3.01 -15.25
N ILE A 234 -9.06 4.13 -15.96
CA ILE A 234 -8.68 5.43 -15.42
C ILE A 234 -9.85 6.38 -15.57
N ILE A 235 -10.48 6.67 -14.45
CA ILE A 235 -11.60 7.61 -14.38
C ILE A 235 -11.11 8.95 -13.86
N GLY A 236 -11.64 10.02 -14.44
CA GLY A 236 -11.35 11.36 -13.94
C GLY A 236 -12.15 12.42 -14.65
N ASN A 237 -12.91 13.20 -13.88
CA ASN A 237 -13.67 14.33 -14.37
C ASN A 237 -12.77 15.44 -14.92
N THR A 238 -13.35 16.45 -15.53
CA THR A 238 -12.61 17.61 -16.03
C THR A 238 -11.77 18.23 -14.91
N SER A 239 -10.53 18.57 -15.20
CA SER A 239 -9.55 19.14 -14.26
C SER A 239 -9.07 18.19 -13.12
N SER A 240 -9.39 16.89 -13.15
CA SER A 240 -8.94 15.90 -12.17
C SER A 240 -7.47 15.50 -12.31
N SER A 241 -6.73 16.03 -13.26
CA SER A 241 -5.37 15.63 -13.64
C SER A 241 -5.24 14.29 -14.40
N LYS A 242 -6.35 13.78 -15.00
CA LYS A 242 -6.36 12.56 -15.82
C LYS A 242 -5.32 12.61 -16.95
N THR A 243 -5.32 13.67 -17.73
CA THR A 243 -4.35 13.87 -18.83
C THR A 243 -2.91 13.92 -18.34
N THR A 244 -2.65 14.55 -17.18
CA THR A 244 -1.31 14.55 -16.58
C THR A 244 -0.90 13.13 -16.17
N PHE A 245 -1.81 12.35 -15.62
CA PHE A 245 -1.58 10.94 -15.29
C PHE A 245 -1.22 10.13 -16.54
N LEU A 246 -2.01 10.25 -17.61
CA LEU A 246 -1.74 9.56 -18.89
C LEU A 246 -0.39 9.96 -19.48
N LYS A 247 -0.06 11.26 -19.49
CA LYS A 247 1.24 11.74 -19.95
C LYS A 247 2.40 11.18 -19.12
N SER A 248 2.23 11.04 -17.80
CA SER A 248 3.24 10.43 -16.93
C SER A 248 3.37 8.92 -17.17
N LEU A 249 2.26 8.21 -17.38
CA LEU A 249 2.23 6.78 -17.73
C LEU A 249 2.96 6.54 -19.05
N LEU A 250 2.57 7.26 -20.12
CA LEU A 250 3.23 7.17 -21.42
C LEU A 250 4.73 7.48 -21.36
N THR A 251 5.10 8.48 -20.55
CA THR A 251 6.51 8.82 -20.33
C THR A 251 7.31 7.66 -19.76
N GLN A 252 6.72 6.93 -18.80
CA GLN A 252 7.34 5.75 -18.21
C GLN A 252 7.42 4.60 -19.19
N VAL A 253 6.35 4.35 -19.95
CA VAL A 253 6.31 3.33 -21.02
C VAL A 253 7.38 3.61 -22.08
N PHE A 254 7.58 4.85 -22.48
CA PHE A 254 8.66 5.22 -23.43
C PHE A 254 10.03 4.82 -22.93
N MET A 255 10.25 4.81 -21.63
CA MET A 255 11.54 4.53 -20.98
C MET A 255 11.70 3.09 -20.49
N PHE A 256 10.77 2.19 -20.80
CA PHE A 256 10.96 0.76 -20.59
C PHE A 256 12.16 0.22 -21.36
N ASP A 257 12.80 -0.76 -20.80
CA ASP A 257 13.91 -1.46 -21.44
C ASP A 257 13.43 -2.35 -22.58
N SER A 258 12.24 -2.98 -22.42
CA SER A 258 11.57 -3.73 -23.47
C SER A 258 10.84 -2.81 -24.45
N GLU A 259 10.72 -3.29 -25.68
CA GLU A 259 9.92 -2.62 -26.70
C GLU A 259 8.44 -2.82 -26.40
N VAL A 260 7.64 -1.76 -26.57
CA VAL A 260 6.19 -1.77 -26.43
C VAL A 260 5.58 -1.22 -27.70
N ASP A 261 4.74 -2.01 -28.34
CA ASP A 261 3.94 -1.58 -29.48
C ASP A 261 2.75 -0.77 -28.95
N LEU A 262 2.80 0.55 -29.11
CA LEU A 262 1.85 1.51 -28.56
C LEU A 262 0.87 1.98 -29.60
N THR A 263 -0.41 1.98 -29.24
CA THR A 263 -1.48 2.65 -30.00
C THR A 263 -2.31 3.52 -29.07
N ILE A 264 -2.61 4.74 -29.49
CA ILE A 264 -3.43 5.72 -28.74
C ILE A 264 -4.67 6.04 -29.56
N LEU A 265 -5.85 5.73 -29.02
CA LEU A 265 -7.13 6.10 -29.62
C LEU A 265 -7.53 7.47 -29.05
N ASP A 266 -7.38 8.53 -29.89
CA ASP A 266 -7.50 9.92 -29.48
C ASP A 266 -8.47 10.69 -30.35
N VAL A 267 -9.75 10.52 -30.11
CA VAL A 267 -10.84 11.22 -30.84
C VAL A 267 -11.02 12.68 -30.41
N LYS A 268 -10.37 13.09 -29.30
CA LYS A 268 -10.43 14.47 -28.78
C LYS A 268 -9.22 15.32 -29.17
N SER A 269 -8.26 14.75 -29.89
CA SER A 269 -7.03 15.42 -30.33
C SER A 269 -6.13 15.91 -29.18
N GLU A 270 -6.16 15.24 -28.01
CA GLU A 270 -5.33 15.58 -26.86
C GLU A 270 -3.85 15.33 -27.13
N PHE A 271 -3.53 14.30 -27.93
CA PHE A 271 -2.19 13.89 -28.31
C PHE A 271 -1.81 14.23 -29.75
N SER A 272 -2.69 14.90 -30.50
CA SER A 272 -2.44 15.26 -31.92
C SER A 272 -1.16 16.05 -32.16
N SER A 273 -0.73 16.82 -31.13
CA SER A 273 0.52 17.59 -31.16
C SER A 273 1.79 16.74 -30.93
N TRP A 274 1.67 15.45 -30.64
CA TRP A 274 2.79 14.55 -30.39
C TRP A 274 3.38 13.97 -31.68
N THR A 275 3.74 14.85 -32.63
CA THR A 275 4.28 14.53 -33.95
C THR A 275 5.63 13.78 -33.90
N PHE A 276 6.20 13.58 -32.76
CA PHE A 276 7.42 12.78 -32.55
C PHE A 276 7.16 11.28 -32.48
N LEU A 277 5.92 10.86 -32.31
CA LEU A 277 5.50 9.47 -32.40
C LEU A 277 5.44 9.04 -33.88
N PRO A 278 5.71 7.75 -34.18
CA PRO A 278 5.56 7.22 -35.52
C PRO A 278 4.12 7.40 -36.05
N GLU A 279 3.99 7.45 -37.35
CA GLU A 279 2.68 7.44 -38.04
C GLU A 279 1.93 6.15 -37.70
N GLY A 280 0.61 6.22 -37.51
CA GLY A 280 -0.24 5.10 -37.13
C GLY A 280 -0.28 4.80 -35.61
N VAL A 281 0.53 5.46 -34.78
CA VAL A 281 0.44 5.29 -33.32
C VAL A 281 -0.80 5.98 -32.74
N ILE A 282 -1.24 7.09 -33.33
CA ILE A 282 -2.44 7.83 -32.89
C ILE A 282 -3.53 7.63 -33.94
N LEU A 283 -4.66 7.04 -33.52
CA LEU A 283 -5.84 6.80 -34.36
C LEU A 283 -7.00 7.64 -33.83
N SER A 284 -7.75 8.25 -34.73
CA SER A 284 -8.91 9.11 -34.37
C SER A 284 -10.14 8.83 -35.23
N ASP A 285 -9.97 8.18 -36.39
CA ASP A 285 -11.05 7.83 -37.29
C ASP A 285 -11.80 6.58 -36.83
N SER A 286 -13.13 6.56 -36.99
CA SER A 286 -13.98 5.47 -36.51
C SER A 286 -13.78 4.16 -37.25
N GLU A 287 -13.49 4.21 -38.56
CA GLU A 287 -13.26 3.01 -39.37
C GLU A 287 -11.88 2.42 -39.05
N GLU A 288 -10.87 3.27 -38.90
CA GLU A 288 -9.53 2.84 -38.45
C GLU A 288 -9.58 2.21 -37.05
N ILE A 289 -10.37 2.78 -36.13
CA ILE A 289 -10.56 2.23 -34.77
C ILE A 289 -11.22 0.84 -34.81
N LEU A 290 -12.24 0.66 -35.63
CA LEU A 290 -12.88 -0.65 -35.78
C LEU A 290 -11.88 -1.69 -36.34
N ALA A 291 -11.21 -1.35 -37.43
CA ALA A 291 -10.21 -2.22 -38.06
C ALA A 291 -9.11 -2.59 -37.06
N TYR A 292 -8.63 -1.62 -36.30
CA TYR A 292 -7.63 -1.85 -35.25
C TYR A 292 -8.09 -2.85 -34.19
N PHE A 293 -9.33 -2.77 -33.68
CA PHE A 293 -9.82 -3.74 -32.69
C PHE A 293 -10.04 -5.13 -33.29
N GLU A 294 -10.41 -5.23 -34.57
CA GLU A 294 -10.51 -6.52 -35.27
C GLU A 294 -9.14 -7.18 -35.41
N GLU A 295 -8.13 -6.44 -35.88
CA GLU A 295 -6.76 -6.91 -35.96
C GLU A 295 -6.19 -7.29 -34.57
N LEU A 296 -6.52 -6.50 -33.54
CA LEU A 296 -6.06 -6.74 -32.18
C LEU A 296 -6.65 -8.05 -31.61
N LEU A 297 -7.92 -8.34 -31.87
CA LEU A 297 -8.54 -9.60 -31.48
C LEU A 297 -7.92 -10.80 -32.23
N GLU A 298 -7.68 -10.65 -33.54
CA GLU A 298 -7.00 -11.67 -34.34
C GLU A 298 -5.58 -11.94 -33.78
N LEU A 299 -4.84 -10.90 -33.44
CA LEU A 299 -3.53 -11.01 -32.80
C LEU A 299 -3.60 -11.78 -31.48
N VAL A 300 -4.58 -11.47 -30.60
CA VAL A 300 -4.81 -12.20 -29.36
C VAL A 300 -5.01 -13.68 -29.63
N MET A 301 -5.92 -14.02 -30.56
CA MET A 301 -6.24 -15.40 -30.91
C MET A 301 -5.04 -16.15 -31.50
N LYS A 302 -4.22 -15.46 -32.31
CA LYS A 302 -2.99 -16.02 -32.89
C LYS A 302 -1.98 -16.31 -31.79
N ARG A 303 -1.71 -15.33 -30.91
CA ARG A 303 -0.76 -15.46 -29.80
C ARG A 303 -1.16 -16.54 -28.80
N GLU A 304 -2.44 -16.68 -28.48
CA GLU A 304 -2.93 -17.79 -27.65
C GLU A 304 -2.54 -19.18 -28.22
N LYS A 305 -2.72 -19.36 -29.51
CA LYS A 305 -2.34 -20.61 -30.17
C LYS A 305 -0.82 -20.84 -30.20
N GLU A 306 -0.05 -19.78 -30.41
CA GLU A 306 1.42 -19.85 -30.42
C GLU A 306 1.94 -20.14 -28.99
N ILE A 307 1.43 -19.46 -27.97
CA ILE A 307 1.79 -19.70 -26.57
C ILE A 307 1.46 -21.14 -26.17
N ALA A 308 0.29 -21.67 -26.56
CA ALA A 308 -0.08 -23.04 -26.26
C ALA A 308 0.88 -24.05 -26.90
N LYS A 309 1.28 -23.84 -28.16
CA LYS A 309 2.26 -24.69 -28.84
C LYS A 309 3.63 -24.66 -28.21
N LEU A 310 4.12 -23.46 -27.90
CA LEU A 310 5.43 -23.24 -27.25
C LEU A 310 5.44 -23.81 -25.84
N SER A 311 4.35 -23.61 -25.08
CA SER A 311 4.18 -24.20 -23.76
C SER A 311 4.26 -25.72 -23.74
N ALA A 312 3.61 -26.36 -24.73
CA ALA A 312 3.66 -27.81 -24.90
C ALA A 312 5.06 -28.31 -25.31
N ARG A 313 5.78 -27.54 -26.14
CA ARG A 313 7.14 -27.88 -26.57
C ARG A 313 8.15 -27.78 -25.41
N ASP A 314 8.04 -26.72 -24.62
CA ASP A 314 9.04 -26.36 -23.61
C ASP A 314 8.62 -26.81 -22.20
N ASP A 315 7.52 -27.57 -22.08
CA ASP A 315 6.94 -28.08 -20.80
C ASP A 315 6.69 -26.99 -19.75
N ILE A 316 6.17 -25.83 -20.19
CA ILE A 316 5.90 -24.67 -19.35
C ILE A 316 4.40 -24.56 -19.08
N THR A 317 3.96 -24.70 -17.83
CA THR A 317 2.59 -24.44 -17.43
C THR A 317 2.39 -22.96 -17.11
N GLY A 318 1.26 -22.38 -17.59
CA GLY A 318 0.93 -20.97 -17.33
C GLY A 318 1.84 -19.97 -18.06
N ALA A 319 2.43 -20.35 -19.20
CA ALA A 319 3.26 -19.46 -20.00
C ALA A 319 2.48 -18.23 -20.49
N THR A 320 3.18 -17.12 -20.56
CA THR A 320 2.69 -15.86 -21.10
C THR A 320 3.68 -15.32 -22.14
N PHE A 321 3.32 -14.27 -22.84
CA PHE A 321 4.20 -13.61 -23.83
C PHE A 321 5.60 -13.29 -23.28
N VAL A 322 5.74 -13.03 -21.98
CA VAL A 322 7.03 -12.73 -21.34
C VAL A 322 8.02 -13.89 -21.45
N ASN A 323 7.53 -15.14 -21.46
CA ASN A 323 8.37 -16.33 -21.58
C ASN A 323 9.04 -16.44 -22.95
N PHE A 324 8.51 -15.74 -23.96
CA PHE A 324 8.99 -15.79 -25.35
C PHE A 324 9.80 -14.55 -25.77
N GLY A 325 10.02 -13.64 -24.82
CA GLY A 325 10.94 -12.52 -24.94
C GLY A 325 10.66 -11.63 -26.16
N LYS A 326 11.67 -11.44 -27.02
CA LYS A 326 11.59 -10.55 -28.19
C LYS A 326 10.66 -11.03 -29.30
N GLU A 327 10.22 -12.27 -29.27
CA GLU A 327 9.30 -12.82 -30.28
C GLU A 327 7.86 -12.31 -30.08
N MET A 328 7.53 -11.86 -28.86
CA MET A 328 6.21 -11.35 -28.52
C MET A 328 6.32 -10.07 -27.67
N GLU A 329 6.34 -8.91 -28.31
CA GLU A 329 6.34 -7.63 -27.64
C GLU A 329 4.98 -7.32 -27.00
N MET A 330 4.98 -6.56 -25.89
CA MET A 330 3.74 -6.05 -25.30
C MET A 330 3.05 -5.09 -26.29
N LYS A 331 1.77 -5.30 -26.52
CA LYS A 331 0.90 -4.38 -27.25
C LYS A 331 0.08 -3.57 -26.24
N LEU A 332 0.27 -2.26 -26.23
CA LEU A 332 -0.42 -1.33 -25.33
C LEU A 332 -1.37 -0.44 -26.12
N CYS A 333 -2.67 -0.60 -25.91
CA CYS A 333 -3.71 0.27 -26.43
C CYS A 333 -4.20 1.23 -25.35
N ILE A 334 -4.10 2.52 -25.58
CA ILE A 334 -4.65 3.57 -24.70
C ILE A 334 -5.86 4.19 -25.39
N ILE A 335 -7.01 4.11 -24.73
CA ILE A 335 -8.23 4.79 -25.17
C ILE A 335 -8.36 6.05 -24.31
N GLU A 336 -8.06 7.22 -24.88
CA GLU A 336 -8.00 8.50 -24.14
C GLU A 336 -9.34 8.87 -23.51
N GLU A 337 -10.45 8.63 -24.24
CA GLU A 337 -11.80 8.86 -23.74
C GLU A 337 -12.78 7.87 -24.39
N TYR A 338 -13.07 6.79 -23.70
CA TYR A 338 -13.89 5.68 -24.21
C TYR A 338 -15.32 6.13 -24.58
N SER A 339 -15.91 7.00 -23.77
CA SER A 339 -17.25 7.52 -24.06
C SER A 339 -17.28 8.39 -25.32
N ALA A 340 -16.26 9.22 -25.53
CA ALA A 340 -16.16 10.03 -26.75
C ALA A 340 -15.89 9.17 -27.98
N MET A 341 -15.01 8.17 -27.86
CA MET A 341 -14.74 7.20 -28.93
C MET A 341 -16.01 6.48 -29.38
N LEU A 342 -16.80 5.94 -28.44
CA LEU A 342 -18.06 5.30 -28.80
C LEU A 342 -19.09 6.28 -29.37
N SER A 343 -19.10 7.53 -28.91
CA SER A 343 -20.03 8.56 -29.41
C SER A 343 -19.65 9.08 -30.80
N SER A 344 -18.37 9.04 -31.19
CA SER A 344 -17.93 9.41 -32.53
C SER A 344 -18.39 8.41 -33.60
N ILE A 345 -18.67 7.17 -33.20
CA ILE A 345 -19.21 6.14 -34.09
C ILE A 345 -20.72 6.34 -34.24
N THR A 346 -21.16 6.87 -35.38
CA THR A 346 -22.56 7.19 -35.63
C THR A 346 -23.40 5.94 -35.91
N ASP A 347 -22.85 4.91 -36.55
CA ASP A 347 -23.55 3.65 -36.79
C ASP A 347 -23.63 2.80 -35.47
N ASN A 348 -24.86 2.53 -35.06
CA ASN A 348 -25.14 1.74 -33.86
C ASN A 348 -24.63 0.29 -33.94
N LYS A 349 -24.63 -0.33 -35.12
CA LYS A 349 -24.10 -1.70 -35.30
C LYS A 349 -22.58 -1.71 -35.14
N MET A 350 -21.91 -0.76 -35.76
CA MET A 350 -20.47 -0.58 -35.64
C MET A 350 -20.08 -0.28 -34.19
N ARG A 351 -20.81 0.61 -33.49
CA ARG A 351 -20.58 0.93 -32.07
C ARG A 351 -20.68 -0.31 -31.18
N LYS A 352 -21.75 -1.10 -31.37
CA LYS A 352 -21.92 -2.37 -30.65
C LYS A 352 -20.80 -3.35 -30.94
N ARG A 353 -20.40 -3.47 -32.22
CA ARG A 353 -19.29 -4.32 -32.64
C ARG A 353 -18.00 -3.94 -31.93
N VAL A 354 -17.65 -2.65 -31.83
CA VAL A 354 -16.48 -2.17 -31.09
C VAL A 354 -16.57 -2.54 -29.62
N GLN A 355 -17.72 -2.38 -28.96
CA GLN A 355 -17.91 -2.79 -27.56
C GLN A 355 -17.71 -4.31 -27.37
N ASP A 356 -18.25 -5.13 -28.27
CA ASP A 356 -18.11 -6.59 -28.22
C ASP A 356 -16.65 -7.01 -28.45
N LEU A 357 -15.93 -6.32 -29.34
CA LEU A 357 -14.50 -6.55 -29.57
C LEU A 357 -13.68 -6.19 -28.34
N VAL A 358 -13.90 -5.02 -27.72
CA VAL A 358 -13.22 -4.63 -26.49
C VAL A 358 -13.47 -5.65 -25.38
N LEU A 359 -14.71 -6.08 -25.17
CA LEU A 359 -15.05 -7.12 -24.20
C LEU A 359 -14.30 -8.43 -24.48
N SER A 360 -14.31 -8.87 -25.74
CA SER A 360 -13.63 -10.11 -26.14
C SER A 360 -12.13 -10.05 -25.89
N ILE A 361 -11.49 -8.91 -26.21
CA ILE A 361 -10.06 -8.71 -26.00
C ILE A 361 -9.72 -8.71 -24.50
N VAL A 362 -10.39 -7.88 -23.68
CA VAL A 362 -10.08 -7.78 -22.25
C VAL A 362 -10.33 -9.09 -21.49
N SER A 363 -11.25 -9.92 -21.99
CA SER A 363 -11.54 -11.22 -21.36
C SER A 363 -10.51 -12.31 -21.70
N ARG A 364 -9.74 -12.17 -22.79
CA ARG A 364 -8.87 -13.24 -23.34
C ARG A 364 -7.38 -12.92 -23.26
N SER A 365 -7.02 -11.65 -23.34
CA SER A 365 -5.64 -11.23 -23.64
C SER A 365 -4.63 -11.40 -22.50
N ARG A 366 -4.99 -12.01 -21.38
CA ARG A 366 -4.13 -12.14 -20.19
C ARG A 366 -2.75 -12.74 -20.49
N SER A 367 -2.68 -13.78 -21.30
CA SER A 367 -1.41 -14.43 -21.64
C SER A 367 -0.73 -13.82 -22.86
N SER A 368 -1.50 -13.17 -23.74
CA SER A 368 -1.04 -12.74 -25.07
C SER A 368 -0.20 -11.45 -25.07
N GLY A 369 -0.07 -10.75 -23.93
CA GLY A 369 0.66 -9.49 -23.86
C GLY A 369 -0.04 -8.29 -24.48
N VAL A 370 -1.35 -8.39 -24.72
CA VAL A 370 -2.18 -7.27 -25.16
C VAL A 370 -2.79 -6.59 -23.94
N TYR A 371 -2.53 -5.30 -23.79
CA TYR A 371 -2.99 -4.49 -22.65
C TYR A 371 -3.83 -3.32 -23.15
N ILE A 372 -5.05 -3.18 -22.61
CA ILE A 372 -5.94 -2.04 -22.89
C ILE A 372 -6.03 -1.16 -21.65
N CYS A 373 -5.79 0.13 -21.84
CA CYS A 373 -6.02 1.18 -20.84
C CYS A 373 -7.25 1.98 -21.26
N ILE A 374 -8.35 1.81 -20.54
CA ILE A 374 -9.60 2.53 -20.80
C ILE A 374 -9.63 3.78 -19.92
N CYS A 375 -9.69 4.96 -20.55
CA CYS A 375 -9.89 6.20 -19.83
C CYS A 375 -11.26 6.78 -20.16
N MET A 376 -11.91 7.37 -19.16
CA MET A 376 -13.20 8.06 -19.33
C MET A 376 -13.43 9.06 -18.19
N GLN A 377 -14.34 10.02 -18.44
CA GLN A 377 -14.67 11.03 -17.44
C GLN A 377 -15.67 10.50 -16.41
N GLN A 378 -16.67 9.78 -16.87
CA GLN A 378 -17.72 9.19 -16.03
C GLN A 378 -18.01 7.77 -16.50
N PRO A 379 -17.88 6.77 -15.65
CA PRO A 379 -18.27 5.40 -15.98
C PRO A 379 -19.80 5.32 -15.97
N ARG A 380 -20.39 5.11 -17.14
CA ARG A 380 -21.82 4.80 -17.25
C ARG A 380 -21.96 3.31 -17.54
N SER A 381 -22.87 2.63 -16.85
CA SER A 381 -23.11 1.20 -17.03
C SER A 381 -23.44 0.79 -18.47
N GLU A 382 -24.08 1.69 -19.23
CA GLU A 382 -24.41 1.53 -20.65
C GLU A 382 -23.16 1.48 -21.54
N LEU A 383 -22.08 2.17 -21.15
CA LEU A 383 -20.84 2.26 -21.91
C LEU A 383 -19.79 1.26 -21.42
N LEU A 384 -19.69 1.11 -20.10
CA LEU A 384 -18.74 0.21 -19.45
C LEU A 384 -19.52 -0.88 -18.70
N SER A 385 -19.74 -2.02 -19.37
CA SER A 385 -20.42 -3.15 -18.74
C SER A 385 -19.60 -3.69 -17.54
N THR A 386 -20.30 -4.30 -16.59
CA THR A 386 -19.66 -4.98 -15.44
C THR A 386 -18.64 -6.02 -15.91
N ALA A 387 -18.95 -6.74 -17.00
CA ALA A 387 -18.05 -7.73 -17.57
C ALA A 387 -16.72 -7.14 -18.08
N ILE A 388 -16.73 -5.95 -18.69
CA ILE A 388 -15.49 -5.25 -19.06
C ILE A 388 -14.76 -4.82 -17.79
N ARG A 389 -15.45 -4.12 -16.87
CA ARG A 389 -14.87 -3.58 -15.63
C ARG A 389 -14.15 -4.66 -14.81
N ASP A 390 -14.75 -5.82 -14.67
CA ASP A 390 -14.23 -6.90 -13.81
C ASP A 390 -12.96 -7.54 -14.39
N ASN A 391 -12.69 -7.34 -15.68
CA ASN A 391 -11.44 -7.73 -16.33
C ASN A 391 -10.33 -6.66 -16.25
N LEU A 392 -10.62 -5.46 -15.71
CA LEU A 392 -9.63 -4.39 -15.60
C LEU A 392 -8.90 -4.49 -14.25
N GLY A 393 -7.65 -4.95 -14.30
CA GLY A 393 -6.84 -5.28 -13.11
C GLY A 393 -6.34 -4.07 -12.33
N VAL A 394 -6.18 -2.90 -12.97
CA VAL A 394 -5.90 -1.62 -12.29
C VAL A 394 -7.10 -0.72 -12.44
N ARG A 395 -7.58 -0.18 -11.32
CA ARG A 395 -8.69 0.79 -11.31
C ARG A 395 -8.25 2.05 -10.60
N ILE A 396 -8.31 3.16 -11.31
CA ILE A 396 -7.88 4.48 -10.82
C ILE A 396 -9.03 5.45 -10.96
N CYS A 397 -9.34 6.16 -9.88
CA CYS A 397 -10.28 7.28 -9.88
C CYS A 397 -9.56 8.55 -9.45
N LEU A 398 -9.37 9.48 -10.39
CA LEU A 398 -8.80 10.81 -10.16
C LEU A 398 -9.93 11.80 -9.98
N SER A 399 -9.83 12.72 -9.05
CA SER A 399 -10.85 13.71 -8.80
C SER A 399 -10.28 15.12 -8.58
N ASN A 400 -11.15 16.09 -8.70
CA ASN A 400 -10.93 17.47 -8.26
C ASN A 400 -12.23 17.92 -7.59
N GLY A 401 -12.44 17.50 -6.34
CA GLY A 401 -13.66 17.72 -5.58
C GLY A 401 -14.25 16.44 -5.00
N ALA A 402 -15.55 16.24 -5.12
CA ALA A 402 -16.22 15.09 -4.54
C ALA A 402 -16.04 13.80 -5.37
N ILE A 403 -15.82 12.69 -4.69
CA ILE A 403 -16.04 11.35 -5.22
C ILE A 403 -17.32 10.84 -4.59
N THR A 404 -18.36 10.64 -5.39
CA THR A 404 -19.64 10.15 -4.90
C THR A 404 -19.59 8.66 -4.65
N ASP A 405 -20.42 8.15 -3.72
CA ASP A 405 -20.53 6.72 -3.46
C ASP A 405 -20.90 5.92 -4.72
N GLU A 406 -21.72 6.51 -5.59
CA GLU A 406 -22.08 5.91 -6.88
C GLU A 406 -20.85 5.73 -7.77
N LEU A 407 -20.02 6.78 -7.89
CA LEU A 407 -18.79 6.74 -8.67
C LEU A 407 -17.82 5.70 -8.08
N ALA A 408 -17.67 5.67 -6.76
CA ALA A 408 -16.81 4.71 -6.06
C ALA A 408 -17.26 3.27 -6.34
N ARG A 409 -18.55 2.97 -6.19
CA ARG A 409 -19.11 1.64 -6.53
C ARG A 409 -18.94 1.27 -7.99
N MET A 410 -19.12 2.24 -8.90
CA MET A 410 -18.92 1.98 -10.33
C MET A 410 -17.48 1.67 -10.69
N VAL A 411 -16.51 2.28 -10.03
CA VAL A 411 -15.08 2.07 -10.33
C VAL A 411 -14.53 0.87 -9.57
N PHE A 412 -14.72 0.84 -8.25
CA PHE A 412 -14.05 -0.11 -7.35
C PHE A 412 -14.94 -1.29 -6.95
N GLY A 413 -16.27 -1.16 -7.04
CA GLY A 413 -17.22 -2.13 -6.52
C GLY A 413 -17.59 -1.90 -5.06
N GLU A 414 -16.92 -0.98 -4.39
CA GLU A 414 -17.07 -0.68 -2.96
C GLU A 414 -16.90 0.83 -2.69
N THR A 415 -17.24 1.26 -1.47
CA THR A 415 -17.11 2.66 -1.04
C THR A 415 -16.14 2.84 0.13
N ASP A 416 -15.64 1.73 0.67
CA ASP A 416 -14.76 1.75 1.83
C ASP A 416 -13.47 2.52 1.57
N ASN A 417 -13.00 3.26 2.58
CA ASN A 417 -11.77 4.02 2.56
C ASN A 417 -11.70 5.16 1.52
N ILE A 418 -12.84 5.59 0.97
CA ILE A 418 -12.92 6.69 0.02
C ILE A 418 -13.46 7.94 0.71
N ASP A 419 -12.62 8.98 0.80
CA ASP A 419 -13.08 10.29 1.25
C ASP A 419 -13.96 10.96 0.20
N ASN A 420 -15.05 11.56 0.63
CA ASN A 420 -15.92 12.35 -0.26
C ASN A 420 -15.23 13.61 -0.81
N HIS A 421 -14.02 13.92 -0.37
CA HIS A 421 -13.24 15.05 -0.86
C HIS A 421 -11.85 14.61 -1.32
N ALA A 422 -11.62 14.73 -2.63
CA ALA A 422 -10.33 14.46 -3.25
C ALA A 422 -9.81 15.73 -3.94
N PRO A 423 -8.79 16.41 -3.39
CA PRO A 423 -8.21 17.59 -4.01
C PRO A 423 -7.56 17.27 -5.34
N ARG A 424 -7.38 18.28 -6.18
CA ARG A 424 -6.70 18.15 -7.47
C ARG A 424 -5.34 17.45 -7.31
N PHE A 425 -4.98 16.61 -8.25
CA PHE A 425 -3.82 15.72 -8.23
C PHE A 425 -3.89 14.61 -7.18
N SER A 426 -5.03 14.36 -6.57
CA SER A 426 -5.22 13.14 -5.78
C SER A 426 -6.24 12.21 -6.43
N GLY A 427 -6.21 10.96 -6.00
CA GLY A 427 -7.13 9.94 -6.48
C GLY A 427 -7.02 8.68 -5.64
N TYR A 428 -7.69 7.64 -6.11
CA TYR A 428 -7.66 6.33 -5.51
C TYR A 428 -7.25 5.30 -6.55
N ILE A 429 -6.50 4.31 -6.12
CA ILE A 429 -6.05 3.16 -6.92
C ILE A 429 -6.40 1.87 -6.22
N MET A 430 -6.85 0.88 -6.99
CA MET A 430 -7.07 -0.50 -6.57
C MET A 430 -6.47 -1.44 -7.60
N THR A 431 -5.92 -2.57 -7.16
CA THR A 431 -5.31 -3.56 -8.05
C THR A 431 -5.81 -4.97 -7.72
N THR A 432 -5.82 -5.86 -8.72
CA THR A 432 -6.31 -7.24 -8.57
C THR A 432 -5.22 -8.24 -8.20
N ASP A 433 -3.95 -7.83 -8.17
CA ASP A 433 -2.82 -8.69 -7.77
C ASP A 433 -2.66 -8.86 -6.24
N GLY A 434 -3.59 -8.31 -5.47
CA GLY A 434 -3.58 -8.35 -4.00
C GLY A 434 -2.69 -7.28 -3.34
N GLN A 435 -1.99 -6.46 -4.13
CA GLN A 435 -1.15 -5.39 -3.58
C GLN A 435 -2.01 -4.26 -2.99
N PHE A 436 -3.12 -3.91 -3.65
CA PHE A 436 -4.10 -2.91 -3.21
C PHE A 436 -5.50 -3.48 -3.40
N SER A 437 -5.89 -4.41 -2.53
CA SER A 437 -7.20 -5.08 -2.59
C SER A 437 -8.37 -4.14 -2.30
N LYS A 438 -8.11 -3.04 -1.58
CA LYS A 438 -9.06 -1.95 -1.31
C LYS A 438 -8.59 -0.63 -1.94
N PRO A 439 -9.51 0.31 -2.24
CA PRO A 439 -9.16 1.61 -2.79
C PRO A 439 -8.16 2.35 -1.88
N ARG A 440 -7.02 2.73 -2.44
CA ARG A 440 -5.96 3.43 -1.74
C ARG A 440 -5.79 4.83 -2.31
N LYS A 441 -5.81 5.84 -1.44
CA LYS A 441 -5.52 7.24 -1.79
C LYS A 441 -4.06 7.39 -2.23
N PHE A 442 -3.84 8.15 -3.30
CA PHE A 442 -2.52 8.51 -3.81
C PHE A 442 -2.50 9.94 -4.35
N TRP A 443 -1.29 10.46 -4.54
CA TRP A 443 -1.07 11.74 -5.18
C TRP A 443 -0.42 11.54 -6.54
N ASN A 444 -1.13 11.96 -7.59
CA ASN A 444 -0.67 11.89 -8.97
C ASN A 444 0.62 12.70 -9.18
N ILE A 445 1.49 12.22 -10.07
CA ILE A 445 2.75 12.86 -10.43
C ILE A 445 2.48 14.31 -10.88
N ASN A 446 3.22 15.26 -10.31
CA ASN A 446 3.10 16.67 -10.65
C ASN A 446 4.19 17.09 -11.64
N LEU A 447 3.87 17.05 -12.93
CA LEU A 447 4.76 17.49 -14.02
C LEU A 447 4.79 19.01 -14.15
N HIS A 448 3.76 19.70 -13.65
CA HIS A 448 3.62 21.15 -13.80
C HIS A 448 4.61 21.94 -12.94
N GLU A 449 4.91 21.47 -11.73
CA GLU A 449 5.75 22.19 -10.76
C GLU A 449 7.12 22.57 -11.32
N HIS A 450 7.69 21.74 -12.19
CA HIS A 450 9.00 22.00 -12.82
C HIS A 450 8.92 22.21 -14.33
N GLY A 451 7.75 22.56 -14.85
CA GLY A 451 7.53 22.89 -16.25
C GLY A 451 7.80 21.74 -17.22
N LEU A 452 7.55 20.48 -16.79
CA LEU A 452 7.79 19.29 -17.59
C LEU A 452 6.63 18.90 -18.53
N GLU A 453 5.58 19.70 -18.61
CA GLU A 453 4.40 19.43 -19.47
C GLU A 453 4.60 19.84 -20.95
N LYS A 454 5.81 20.21 -21.33
CA LYS A 454 6.12 20.61 -22.71
C LYS A 454 6.28 19.38 -23.61
N ILE A 455 5.79 19.47 -24.86
CA ILE A 455 5.93 18.40 -25.88
C ILE A 455 7.39 17.99 -26.05
N SER A 456 8.31 18.95 -26.05
CA SER A 456 9.75 18.68 -26.14
C SER A 456 10.28 17.81 -25.00
N THR A 457 9.66 17.85 -23.85
CA THR A 457 10.02 17.03 -22.69
C THR A 457 9.61 15.56 -22.91
N PHE A 458 8.39 15.32 -23.41
CA PHE A 458 7.91 13.97 -23.74
C PHE A 458 8.70 13.37 -24.91
N LYS A 459 9.00 14.18 -25.95
CA LYS A 459 9.91 13.77 -27.03
C LYS A 459 11.28 13.34 -26.50
N ARG A 460 11.82 14.06 -25.50
CA ARG A 460 13.10 13.69 -24.86
C ARG A 460 13.03 12.34 -24.18
N ALA A 461 11.93 12.05 -23.45
CA ALA A 461 11.73 10.76 -22.80
C ALA A 461 11.66 9.62 -23.85
N PHE A 462 10.90 9.82 -24.93
CA PHE A 462 10.80 8.87 -26.04
C PHE A 462 12.16 8.56 -26.68
N LEU A 463 12.92 9.60 -27.04
CA LEU A 463 14.26 9.44 -27.60
C LEU A 463 15.26 8.82 -26.61
N TYR A 464 15.11 9.11 -25.32
CA TYR A 464 15.92 8.49 -24.29
C TYR A 464 15.67 6.98 -24.20
N GLY A 465 14.42 6.55 -24.19
CA GLY A 465 14.06 5.12 -24.21
C GLY A 465 14.58 4.41 -25.46
N GLN A 466 14.45 5.01 -26.64
CA GLN A 466 15.02 4.44 -27.88
C GLN A 466 16.54 4.23 -27.78
N ARG A 467 17.27 5.21 -27.16
CA ARG A 467 18.73 5.08 -26.96
C ARG A 467 19.09 3.97 -25.98
N LEU A 468 18.29 3.78 -24.93
CA LEU A 468 18.50 2.70 -23.96
C LEU A 468 18.37 1.32 -24.64
N ARG A 469 17.31 1.13 -25.42
CA ARG A 469 17.07 -0.14 -26.15
C ARG A 469 18.13 -0.42 -27.22
N LYS A 470 18.61 0.64 -27.92
CA LYS A 470 19.71 0.48 -28.91
C LYS A 470 21.05 0.09 -28.28
N LYS A 471 21.33 0.47 -27.02
CA LYS A 471 22.57 0.08 -26.33
C LYS A 471 22.56 -1.36 -25.84
N ARG A 472 21.39 -2.00 -25.77
CA ARG A 472 21.21 -3.37 -25.31
C ARG A 472 21.04 -4.39 -26.46
N LYS A 473 20.79 -3.92 -27.69
CA LYS A 473 20.90 -4.68 -28.93
C LYS A 473 22.36 -4.74 -29.35
#